data_2e9c0c826065a3660564601c80a57960
#
_entry.id   2e9c0c826065a3660564601c80a57960
#
_cell.length_a   1.000
_cell.length_b   1.000
_cell.length_c   1.000
_cell.angle_alpha   90.00
_cell.angle_beta   90.00
_cell.angle_gamma   90.00
#
_symmetry.space_group_name_H-M   'P 1'
#
loop_
_entity.id
_entity.type
_entity.pdbx_description
1 polymer ?
#
loop_
_entity_poly.entity_id
_entity_poly.type
_entity_poly.pdbx_seq_one_letter_code
_entity_poly.pdbx_strand_id
1 'polypeptide(L)'
;YGASSVQESFVEFIAKRNGTTYVKEAVSGTTLVTTGAGGGSYVSRMKKIDKNAKFDLFICQLSTNDASQNKPLGSIDSTDTTTVCGAINTIIEYVKTTWNCPVVFYTNAYYESDSYAAMVAAVKKIATIKGIGVIDLYTDEAFNDITSEQRALYMADKIHPTKAGYLEWWTPKMEQFLYEAVRH
;
A
#
# COMPACT_ATOMS: atom_id res chain seq x y z
N TYR A 1 9.49 -2.09 9.31
CA TYR A 1 10.39 -3.24 9.28
C TYR A 1 11.32 -3.10 8.08
N GLY A 2 12.55 -3.60 8.16
CA GLY A 2 13.56 -3.48 7.11
C GLY A 2 14.38 -2.18 7.16
N ALA A 3 13.74 -1.02 7.22
CA ALA A 3 14.39 0.24 7.50
C ALA A 3 14.75 0.38 8.98
N SER A 4 15.77 1.19 9.29
CA SER A 4 16.28 1.35 10.66
C SER A 4 15.34 2.16 11.54
N SER A 5 14.48 3.00 10.94
CA SER A 5 13.50 3.82 11.65
C SER A 5 12.22 4.02 10.85
N VAL A 6 11.18 4.49 11.53
CA VAL A 6 9.89 4.82 10.90
C VAL A 6 9.96 6.04 9.98
N GLN A 7 11.02 6.85 10.08
CA GLN A 7 11.28 8.01 9.24
C GLN A 7 12.07 7.70 7.95
N GLU A 8 12.27 6.44 7.64
CA GLU A 8 13.09 6.00 6.50
C GLU A 8 12.27 5.24 5.45
N SER A 9 11.00 5.62 5.24
CA SER A 9 10.17 5.09 4.16
C SER A 9 10.07 6.08 2.99
N PHE A 10 9.55 5.62 1.86
CA PHE A 10 9.31 6.49 0.69
C PHE A 10 8.46 7.70 1.02
N VAL A 11 7.55 7.60 1.99
CA VAL A 11 6.66 8.72 2.41
C VAL A 11 7.48 9.90 2.90
N GLU A 12 8.43 9.67 3.81
CA GLU A 12 9.31 10.71 4.35
C GLU A 12 10.26 11.26 3.29
N PHE A 13 10.80 10.40 2.43
CA PHE A 13 11.70 10.83 1.36
C PHE A 13 10.99 11.72 0.35
N ILE A 14 9.78 11.35 -0.07
CA ILE A 14 8.94 12.16 -0.96
C ILE A 14 8.58 13.49 -0.30
N ALA A 15 8.11 13.45 0.95
CA ALA A 15 7.72 14.64 1.67
C ALA A 15 8.89 15.64 1.79
N LYS A 16 10.07 15.16 2.14
CA LYS A 16 11.28 15.99 2.24
C LYS A 16 11.70 16.59 0.89
N ARG A 17 11.59 15.83 -0.19
CA ARG A 17 11.97 16.30 -1.54
C ARG A 17 11.02 17.36 -2.07
N ASN A 18 9.73 17.17 -1.85
CA ASN A 18 8.68 17.93 -2.51
C ASN A 18 8.02 18.98 -1.60
N GLY A 19 8.44 19.08 -0.33
CA GLY A 19 7.83 19.98 0.64
C GLY A 19 6.38 19.65 0.97
N THR A 20 5.96 18.38 0.81
CA THR A 20 4.61 17.94 1.12
C THR A 20 4.47 17.54 2.59
N THR A 21 3.26 17.60 3.11
CA THR A 21 2.91 17.10 4.44
C THR A 21 2.26 15.72 4.34
N TYR A 22 2.24 14.95 5.41
CA TYR A 22 1.61 13.64 5.44
C TYR A 22 1.08 13.27 6.82
N VAL A 23 0.06 12.40 6.83
CA VAL A 23 -0.35 11.63 7.99
C VAL A 23 -0.02 10.17 7.70
N LYS A 24 0.72 9.51 8.60
CA LYS A 24 1.17 8.13 8.39
C LYS A 24 0.62 7.20 9.46
N GLU A 25 -0.22 6.27 9.01
CA GLU A 25 -0.80 5.19 9.80
C GLU A 25 -0.21 3.85 9.36
N ALA A 26 1.03 3.59 9.74
CA ALA A 26 1.75 2.36 9.40
C ALA A 26 2.16 1.60 10.67
N VAL A 27 1.64 0.38 10.84
CA VAL A 27 1.92 -0.49 11.99
C VAL A 27 2.29 -1.88 11.48
N SER A 28 3.49 -2.35 11.86
CA SER A 28 3.99 -3.68 11.48
C SER A 28 3.06 -4.81 11.92
N GLY A 29 2.94 -5.84 11.09
CA GLY A 29 2.16 -7.05 11.41
C GLY A 29 0.65 -6.89 11.26
N THR A 30 0.14 -5.70 10.91
CA THR A 30 -1.31 -5.48 10.77
C THR A 30 -1.82 -5.82 9.37
N THR A 31 -3.10 -6.12 9.27
CA THR A 31 -3.81 -6.56 8.07
C THR A 31 -4.79 -5.53 7.56
N LEU A 32 -5.17 -5.62 6.28
CA LEU A 32 -6.33 -4.91 5.73
C LEU A 32 -7.60 -5.33 6.48
N VAL A 33 -7.80 -6.67 6.56
CA VAL A 33 -9.01 -7.28 7.16
C VAL A 33 -9.09 -7.06 8.66
N THR A 34 -10.33 -7.02 9.16
CA THR A 34 -10.62 -6.75 10.58
C THR A 34 -10.33 -7.93 11.52
N THR A 35 -10.07 -9.11 10.96
CA THR A 35 -9.75 -10.34 11.71
C THR A 35 -8.25 -10.57 11.94
N GLY A 36 -7.42 -9.55 11.73
CA GLY A 36 -5.97 -9.62 11.98
C GLY A 36 -5.65 -9.55 13.48
N ALA A 37 -4.51 -10.14 13.88
CA ALA A 37 -4.02 -10.10 15.25
C ALA A 37 -3.28 -8.78 15.54
N GLY A 38 -3.56 -8.15 16.70
CA GLY A 38 -2.78 -7.02 17.24
C GLY A 38 -2.83 -5.71 16.43
N GLY A 39 -2.61 -4.59 17.07
CA GLY A 39 -2.42 -3.26 16.42
C GLY A 39 -3.61 -2.66 15.66
N GLY A 40 -4.70 -3.37 15.50
CA GLY A 40 -5.86 -3.02 14.69
C GLY A 40 -5.64 -3.23 13.18
N SER A 41 -6.73 -3.33 12.43
CA SER A 41 -6.69 -3.44 10.96
C SER A 41 -6.52 -2.08 10.30
N TYR A 42 -6.19 -2.06 8.99
CA TYR A 42 -6.19 -0.82 8.19
C TYR A 42 -7.56 -0.14 8.24
N VAL A 43 -8.65 -0.94 8.09
CA VAL A 43 -10.04 -0.45 8.21
C VAL A 43 -10.30 0.23 9.55
N SER A 44 -9.82 -0.32 10.66
CA SER A 44 -10.04 0.26 11.98
C SER A 44 -9.18 1.48 12.26
N ARG A 45 -7.91 1.49 11.81
CA ARG A 45 -7.00 2.62 12.02
C ARG A 45 -7.34 3.82 11.16
N MET A 46 -7.71 3.62 9.91
CA MET A 46 -8.19 4.68 9.04
C MET A 46 -9.27 5.54 9.70
N LYS A 47 -10.19 4.90 10.45
CA LYS A 47 -11.30 5.59 11.14
C LYS A 47 -10.86 6.46 12.32
N LYS A 48 -9.58 6.37 12.75
CA LYS A 48 -9.00 7.20 13.81
C LYS A 48 -8.40 8.50 13.29
N ILE A 49 -8.17 8.59 11.98
CA ILE A 49 -7.68 9.81 11.34
C ILE A 49 -8.77 10.88 11.42
N ASP A 50 -8.38 12.14 11.64
CA ASP A 50 -9.32 13.26 11.73
C ASP A 50 -10.20 13.34 10.47
N LYS A 51 -11.49 13.22 10.64
CA LYS A 51 -12.47 13.28 9.54
C LYS A 51 -12.56 14.66 8.88
N ASN A 52 -12.15 15.69 9.58
CA ASN A 52 -12.16 17.08 9.07
C ASN A 52 -10.84 17.44 8.36
N ALA A 53 -9.84 16.56 8.39
CA ALA A 53 -8.59 16.76 7.67
C ALA A 53 -8.84 16.91 6.16
N LYS A 54 -8.00 17.68 5.49
CA LYS A 54 -8.01 17.81 4.03
C LYS A 54 -6.80 17.09 3.48
N PHE A 55 -7.07 16.17 2.56
CA PHE A 55 -6.05 15.38 1.88
C PHE A 55 -6.17 15.57 0.37
N ASP A 56 -5.03 15.74 -0.28
CA ASP A 56 -4.95 15.77 -1.75
C ASP A 56 -4.92 14.35 -2.32
N LEU A 57 -4.47 13.37 -1.52
CA LEU A 57 -4.34 11.98 -1.92
C LEU A 57 -4.33 11.04 -0.70
N PHE A 58 -5.00 9.91 -0.81
CA PHE A 58 -4.91 8.79 0.13
C PHE A 58 -4.19 7.61 -0.51
N ILE A 59 -3.12 7.14 0.13
CA ILE A 59 -2.29 6.03 -0.36
C ILE A 59 -2.42 4.86 0.60
N CYS A 60 -2.68 3.66 0.08
CA CYS A 60 -2.83 2.45 0.89
C CYS A 60 -1.98 1.30 0.33
N GLN A 61 -1.21 0.64 1.19
CA GLN A 61 -0.51 -0.58 0.82
C GLN A 61 -1.47 -1.76 0.71
N LEU A 62 -1.34 -2.56 -0.35
CA LEU A 62 -1.91 -3.91 -0.36
C LEU A 62 -1.11 -4.79 0.60
N SER A 63 -1.72 -5.18 1.69
CA SER A 63 -1.01 -5.79 2.83
C SER A 63 -0.46 -7.18 2.52
N THR A 64 0.83 -7.36 2.70
CA THR A 64 1.50 -8.66 2.63
C THR A 64 1.13 -9.58 3.81
N ASN A 65 0.71 -9.01 4.94
CA ASN A 65 0.28 -9.78 6.10
C ASN A 65 -1.04 -10.53 5.86
N ASP A 66 -1.94 -9.98 5.05
CA ASP A 66 -3.16 -10.71 4.67
C ASP A 66 -2.82 -11.97 3.89
N ALA A 67 -1.87 -11.92 2.96
CA ALA A 67 -1.40 -13.08 2.22
C ALA A 67 -0.70 -14.10 3.14
N SER A 68 0.23 -13.66 3.99
CA SER A 68 0.99 -14.55 4.87
C SER A 68 0.13 -15.22 5.97
N GLN A 69 -0.99 -14.58 6.33
CA GLN A 69 -1.96 -15.12 7.29
C GLN A 69 -3.13 -15.85 6.59
N ASN A 70 -3.06 -16.08 5.29
CA ASN A 70 -4.10 -16.75 4.49
C ASN A 70 -5.50 -16.16 4.71
N LYS A 71 -5.62 -14.82 4.72
CA LYS A 71 -6.91 -14.17 4.87
C LYS A 71 -7.80 -14.42 3.64
N PRO A 72 -9.11 -14.62 3.84
CA PRO A 72 -10.03 -14.88 2.72
C PRO A 72 -10.00 -13.72 1.71
N LEU A 73 -9.89 -14.03 0.42
CA LEU A 73 -9.90 -13.01 -0.63
C LEU A 73 -11.26 -12.31 -0.73
N GLY A 74 -12.33 -13.05 -0.70
CA GLY A 74 -13.69 -12.56 -0.92
C GLY A 74 -14.00 -12.30 -2.39
N SER A 75 -15.27 -11.99 -2.70
CA SER A 75 -15.67 -11.56 -4.04
C SER A 75 -15.28 -10.09 -4.28
N ILE A 76 -15.12 -9.72 -5.57
CA ILE A 76 -14.65 -8.38 -5.98
C ILE A 76 -15.57 -7.25 -5.49
N ASP A 77 -16.85 -7.51 -5.34
CA ASP A 77 -17.90 -6.61 -4.88
C ASP A 77 -18.21 -6.73 -3.37
N SER A 78 -17.48 -7.60 -2.66
CA SER A 78 -17.68 -7.81 -1.21
C SER A 78 -17.54 -6.50 -0.43
N THR A 79 -18.38 -6.34 0.60
CA THR A 79 -18.26 -5.32 1.65
C THR A 79 -17.94 -5.92 3.03
N ASP A 80 -17.74 -7.24 3.08
CA ASP A 80 -17.34 -7.95 4.29
C ASP A 80 -15.87 -7.67 4.63
N THR A 81 -15.65 -6.86 5.64
CA THR A 81 -14.30 -6.45 6.08
C THR A 81 -13.46 -7.57 6.69
N THR A 82 -13.98 -8.77 6.81
CA THR A 82 -13.21 -9.97 7.16
C THR A 82 -12.52 -10.59 5.94
N THR A 83 -12.83 -10.10 4.74
CA THR A 83 -12.20 -10.49 3.47
C THR A 83 -11.37 -9.34 2.90
N VAL A 84 -10.33 -9.67 2.11
CA VAL A 84 -9.42 -8.69 1.51
C VAL A 84 -10.17 -7.73 0.59
N CYS A 85 -10.98 -8.25 -0.34
CA CYS A 85 -11.76 -7.42 -1.26
C CYS A 85 -12.76 -6.52 -0.51
N GLY A 86 -13.41 -7.04 0.53
CA GLY A 86 -14.34 -6.25 1.34
C GLY A 86 -13.64 -5.16 2.15
N ALA A 87 -12.45 -5.41 2.67
CA ALA A 87 -11.63 -4.39 3.33
C ALA A 87 -11.19 -3.30 2.35
N ILE A 88 -10.71 -3.68 1.13
CA ILE A 88 -10.36 -2.72 0.07
C ILE A 88 -11.55 -1.84 -0.29
N ASN A 89 -12.71 -2.43 -0.60
CA ASN A 89 -13.92 -1.68 -0.96
C ASN A 89 -14.36 -0.73 0.17
N THR A 90 -14.29 -1.19 1.42
CA THR A 90 -14.63 -0.36 2.59
C THR A 90 -13.68 0.83 2.74
N ILE A 91 -12.37 0.63 2.52
CA ILE A 91 -11.38 1.72 2.56
C ILE A 91 -11.67 2.74 1.46
N ILE A 92 -11.89 2.29 0.23
CA ILE A 92 -12.18 3.18 -0.91
C ILE A 92 -13.43 4.03 -0.63
N GLU A 93 -14.51 3.40 -0.19
CA GLU A 93 -15.77 4.08 0.10
C GLU A 93 -15.63 5.08 1.23
N TYR A 94 -14.96 4.69 2.30
CA TYR A 94 -14.74 5.58 3.45
C TYR A 94 -13.92 6.81 3.07
N VAL A 95 -12.84 6.65 2.31
CA VAL A 95 -12.00 7.77 1.87
C VAL A 95 -12.78 8.72 0.97
N LYS A 96 -13.50 8.19 -0.02
CA LYS A 96 -14.30 8.99 -0.95
C LYS A 96 -15.41 9.76 -0.24
N THR A 97 -16.09 9.14 0.73
CA THR A 97 -17.19 9.77 1.44
C THR A 97 -16.76 10.72 2.56
N THR A 98 -15.61 10.45 3.20
CA THR A 98 -15.16 11.23 4.36
C THR A 98 -14.25 12.39 3.95
N TRP A 99 -13.27 12.15 3.08
CA TRP A 99 -12.26 13.14 2.70
C TRP A 99 -12.38 13.63 1.25
N ASN A 100 -13.16 12.94 0.43
CA ASN A 100 -13.39 13.27 -0.98
C ASN A 100 -12.08 13.51 -1.76
N CYS A 101 -11.08 12.66 -1.55
CA CYS A 101 -9.79 12.72 -2.24
C CYS A 101 -9.56 11.47 -3.08
N PRO A 102 -8.66 11.53 -4.08
CA PRO A 102 -8.22 10.36 -4.83
C PRO A 102 -7.66 9.26 -3.94
N VAL A 103 -7.86 8.01 -4.35
CA VAL A 103 -7.35 6.82 -3.66
C VAL A 103 -6.38 6.10 -4.57
N VAL A 104 -5.22 5.74 -4.04
CA VAL A 104 -4.24 4.91 -4.73
C VAL A 104 -3.84 3.75 -3.82
N PHE A 105 -3.96 2.53 -4.32
CA PHE A 105 -3.31 1.38 -3.69
C PHE A 105 -1.93 1.16 -4.30
N TYR A 106 -0.99 0.62 -3.52
CA TYR A 106 0.27 0.15 -4.06
C TYR A 106 0.57 -1.27 -3.60
N THR A 107 1.22 -2.03 -4.47
CA THR A 107 1.63 -3.40 -4.17
C THR A 107 3.06 -3.44 -3.65
N ASN A 108 3.46 -4.56 -3.07
CA ASN A 108 4.86 -4.81 -2.74
C ASN A 108 5.69 -5.08 -4.01
N ALA A 109 7.01 -5.00 -3.93
CA ALA A 109 7.90 -5.58 -4.93
C ALA A 109 7.65 -7.08 -5.05
N TYR A 110 8.02 -7.68 -6.19
CA TYR A 110 7.79 -9.11 -6.41
C TYR A 110 8.44 -9.99 -5.35
N TYR A 111 7.67 -10.91 -4.85
CA TYR A 111 8.08 -12.08 -4.08
C TYR A 111 7.14 -13.24 -4.40
N GLU A 112 7.62 -14.46 -4.32
CA GLU A 112 6.84 -15.65 -4.66
C GLU A 112 5.72 -15.89 -3.64
N SER A 113 4.46 -15.71 -4.07
CA SER A 113 3.26 -15.92 -3.26
C SER A 113 2.00 -15.95 -4.12
N ASP A 114 1.39 -17.11 -4.28
CA ASP A 114 0.12 -17.26 -5.01
C ASP A 114 -1.00 -16.46 -4.37
N SER A 115 -1.06 -16.45 -3.03
CA SER A 115 -2.05 -15.67 -2.29
C SER A 115 -1.90 -14.17 -2.55
N TYR A 116 -0.67 -13.64 -2.54
CA TYR A 116 -0.45 -12.23 -2.82
C TYR A 116 -0.72 -11.90 -4.29
N ALA A 117 -0.33 -12.75 -5.22
CA ALA A 117 -0.64 -12.60 -6.65
C ALA A 117 -2.16 -12.52 -6.90
N ALA A 118 -2.95 -13.36 -6.23
CA ALA A 118 -4.41 -13.30 -6.29
C ALA A 118 -4.96 -11.97 -5.74
N MET A 119 -4.40 -11.45 -4.64
CA MET A 119 -4.77 -10.16 -4.09
C MET A 119 -4.42 -9.00 -5.04
N VAL A 120 -3.26 -9.05 -5.70
CA VAL A 120 -2.85 -8.06 -6.71
C VAL A 120 -3.82 -8.05 -7.89
N ALA A 121 -4.18 -9.23 -8.41
CA ALA A 121 -5.18 -9.33 -9.47
C ALA A 121 -6.55 -8.77 -9.04
N ALA A 122 -6.95 -9.02 -7.80
CA ALA A 122 -8.22 -8.52 -7.26
C ALA A 122 -8.22 -6.99 -7.11
N VAL A 123 -7.19 -6.38 -6.52
CA VAL A 123 -7.13 -4.92 -6.34
C VAL A 123 -7.12 -4.19 -7.69
N LYS A 124 -6.45 -4.73 -8.71
CA LYS A 124 -6.47 -4.17 -10.08
C LYS A 124 -7.87 -4.18 -10.69
N LYS A 125 -8.64 -5.26 -10.49
CA LYS A 125 -10.05 -5.35 -10.94
C LYS A 125 -10.93 -4.35 -10.18
N ILE A 126 -10.81 -4.29 -8.86
CA ILE A 126 -11.54 -3.33 -8.03
C ILE A 126 -11.20 -1.89 -8.46
N ALA A 127 -9.93 -1.61 -8.71
CA ALA A 127 -9.48 -0.28 -9.13
C ALA A 127 -10.14 0.17 -10.43
N THR A 128 -10.22 -0.70 -11.42
CA THR A 128 -10.91 -0.44 -12.69
C THR A 128 -12.39 -0.13 -12.46
N ILE A 129 -13.09 -0.91 -11.61
CA ILE A 129 -14.51 -0.74 -11.32
C ILE A 129 -14.78 0.53 -10.51
N LYS A 130 -13.92 0.84 -9.54
CA LYS A 130 -14.11 1.96 -8.60
C LYS A 130 -13.48 3.27 -9.06
N GLY A 131 -12.73 3.28 -10.16
CA GLY A 131 -12.03 4.48 -10.65
C GLY A 131 -11.00 4.98 -9.63
N ILE A 132 -10.09 4.11 -9.19
CA ILE A 132 -8.96 4.46 -8.30
C ILE A 132 -7.62 4.08 -8.94
N GLY A 133 -6.53 4.66 -8.43
CA GLY A 133 -5.18 4.32 -8.88
C GLY A 133 -4.62 3.03 -8.25
N VAL A 134 -3.73 2.36 -8.99
CA VAL A 134 -2.88 1.29 -8.47
C VAL A 134 -1.45 1.47 -8.94
N ILE A 135 -0.51 1.56 -8.02
CA ILE A 135 0.92 1.48 -8.30
C ILE A 135 1.31 0.00 -8.16
N ASP A 136 1.38 -0.68 -9.28
CA ASP A 136 1.64 -2.11 -9.34
C ASP A 136 3.14 -2.39 -9.41
N LEU A 137 3.80 -2.40 -8.27
CA LEU A 137 5.22 -2.77 -8.18
C LEU A 137 5.44 -4.29 -8.30
N TYR A 138 4.41 -5.09 -8.02
CA TYR A 138 4.52 -6.54 -7.98
C TYR A 138 4.71 -7.16 -9.36
N THR A 139 3.95 -6.70 -10.35
CA THR A 139 4.03 -7.20 -11.74
C THR A 139 4.87 -6.31 -12.66
N ASP A 140 5.48 -5.23 -12.17
CA ASP A 140 6.36 -4.37 -12.94
C ASP A 140 7.72 -5.05 -13.14
N GLU A 141 7.91 -5.68 -14.30
CA GLU A 141 9.14 -6.42 -14.63
C GLU A 141 10.37 -5.51 -14.58
N ALA A 142 10.28 -4.30 -15.13
CA ALA A 142 11.40 -3.35 -15.15
C ALA A 142 11.77 -2.89 -13.72
N PHE A 143 10.78 -2.71 -12.85
CA PHE A 143 11.03 -2.38 -11.44
C PHE A 143 11.71 -3.53 -10.70
N ASN A 144 11.37 -4.76 -11.01
CA ASN A 144 11.88 -5.95 -10.35
C ASN A 144 13.18 -6.51 -10.98
N ASP A 145 13.62 -5.96 -12.13
CA ASP A 145 14.88 -6.33 -12.81
C ASP A 145 16.07 -5.66 -12.12
N ILE A 146 16.40 -6.15 -10.92
CA ILE A 146 17.55 -5.72 -10.12
C ILE A 146 18.53 -6.88 -9.91
N THR A 147 19.82 -6.55 -9.85
CA THR A 147 20.88 -7.57 -9.65
C THR A 147 20.79 -8.19 -8.26
N SER A 148 21.49 -9.31 -8.06
CA SER A 148 21.60 -9.95 -6.74
C SER A 148 22.23 -9.03 -5.71
N GLU A 149 23.22 -8.23 -6.10
CA GLU A 149 23.90 -7.26 -5.26
C GLU A 149 22.96 -6.11 -4.87
N GLN A 150 22.20 -5.59 -5.82
CA GLN A 150 21.17 -4.58 -5.56
C GLN A 150 20.09 -5.13 -4.63
N ARG A 151 19.63 -6.37 -4.86
CA ARG A 151 18.67 -7.01 -3.98
C ARG A 151 19.20 -7.16 -2.55
N ALA A 152 20.44 -7.55 -2.37
CA ALA A 152 21.08 -7.65 -1.05
C ALA A 152 21.21 -6.30 -0.34
N LEU A 153 21.36 -5.20 -1.10
CA LEU A 153 21.41 -3.84 -0.57
C LEU A 153 20.00 -3.31 -0.24
N TYR A 154 19.03 -3.58 -1.12
CA TYR A 154 17.71 -2.94 -1.07
C TYR A 154 16.68 -3.69 -0.23
N MET A 155 16.89 -4.98 0.05
CA MET A 155 15.93 -5.81 0.76
C MET A 155 16.52 -6.37 2.05
N ALA A 156 15.81 -6.18 3.16
CA ALA A 156 16.16 -6.79 4.45
C ALA A 156 15.77 -8.28 4.52
N ASP A 157 14.75 -8.65 3.77
CA ASP A 157 14.26 -10.02 3.57
C ASP A 157 13.50 -10.09 2.23
N LYS A 158 12.65 -11.09 2.03
CA LYS A 158 11.89 -11.27 0.77
C LYS A 158 10.85 -10.17 0.53
N ILE A 159 10.44 -9.43 1.55
CA ILE A 159 9.26 -8.56 1.53
C ILE A 159 9.60 -7.11 1.88
N HIS A 160 10.56 -6.89 2.79
CA HIS A 160 10.78 -5.58 3.41
C HIS A 160 11.99 -4.86 2.83
N PRO A 161 11.81 -3.67 2.23
CA PRO A 161 12.92 -2.85 1.79
C PRO A 161 13.75 -2.33 2.96
N THR A 162 15.05 -2.20 2.74
CA THR A 162 15.95 -1.44 3.61
C THR A 162 15.73 0.08 3.43
N LYS A 163 16.43 0.90 4.21
CA LYS A 163 16.48 2.35 3.97
C LYS A 163 16.96 2.66 2.54
N ALA A 164 18.03 2.00 2.07
CA ALA A 164 18.54 2.16 0.71
C ALA A 164 17.49 1.76 -0.33
N GLY A 165 16.80 0.63 -0.13
CA GLY A 165 15.72 0.17 -0.99
C GLY A 165 14.56 1.17 -1.08
N TYR A 166 14.16 1.76 0.04
CA TYR A 166 13.15 2.83 0.00
C TYR A 166 13.65 4.09 -0.71
N LEU A 167 14.88 4.53 -0.44
CA LEU A 167 15.41 5.78 -0.98
C LEU A 167 15.72 5.71 -2.48
N GLU A 168 16.41 4.66 -2.90
CA GLU A 168 17.03 4.57 -4.23
C GLU A 168 16.18 3.79 -5.24
N TRP A 169 15.35 2.87 -4.77
CA TRP A 169 14.56 1.98 -5.61
C TRP A 169 13.06 2.31 -5.58
N TRP A 170 12.45 2.38 -4.38
CA TRP A 170 11.00 2.62 -4.26
C TRP A 170 10.62 4.09 -4.49
N THR A 171 11.30 5.03 -3.84
CA THR A 171 10.92 6.45 -3.88
C THR A 171 10.82 7.01 -5.29
N PRO A 172 11.79 6.80 -6.22
CA PRO A 172 11.66 7.33 -7.58
C PRO A 172 10.44 6.78 -8.32
N LYS A 173 10.15 5.50 -8.14
CA LYS A 173 9.00 4.85 -8.77
C LYS A 173 7.68 5.36 -8.21
N MET A 174 7.59 5.47 -6.88
CA MET A 174 6.40 6.00 -6.22
C MET A 174 6.15 7.46 -6.61
N GLU A 175 7.18 8.31 -6.64
CA GLU A 175 7.06 9.71 -7.04
C GLU A 175 6.48 9.86 -8.46
N GLN A 176 6.96 9.08 -9.42
CA GLN A 176 6.47 9.11 -10.79
C GLN A 176 4.94 8.94 -10.85
N PHE A 177 4.40 7.91 -10.20
CA PHE A 177 2.97 7.63 -10.18
C PHE A 177 2.16 8.66 -9.39
N LEU A 178 2.69 9.14 -8.26
CA LEU A 178 2.00 10.11 -7.43
C LEU A 178 1.86 11.46 -8.13
N TYR A 179 2.86 11.89 -8.88
CA TYR A 179 2.77 13.09 -9.71
C TYR A 179 1.67 13.00 -10.76
N GLU A 180 1.49 11.84 -11.36
CA GLU A 180 0.42 11.60 -12.33
C GLU A 180 -0.96 11.62 -11.65
N ALA A 181 -1.09 11.01 -10.46
CA ALA A 181 -2.34 10.92 -9.72
C ALA A 181 -2.88 12.25 -9.17
N VAL A 182 -2.01 13.25 -8.90
CA VAL A 182 -2.42 14.57 -8.36
C VAL A 182 -2.69 15.60 -9.48
N ARG A 183 -2.33 15.30 -10.72
CA ARG A 183 -2.52 16.23 -11.85
C ARG A 183 -3.87 16.08 -12.57
N HIS A 184 -4.65 15.08 -12.21
CA HIS A 184 -5.96 14.78 -12.76
C HIS A 184 -7.06 14.89 -11.70
#